data_efc8c206d28158044565a1ff42fa34f6
#
_entry.id   efc8c206d28158044565a1ff42fa34f6
#
_cell.length_a   1.000
_cell.length_b   1.000
_cell.length_c   1.000
_cell.angle_alpha   90.00
_cell.angle_beta   90.00
_cell.angle_gamma   90.00
#
_symmetry.space_group_name_H-M   'P 1'
#
loop_
_entity.id
_entity.type
_entity.pdbx_description
1 polymer ?
#
loop_
_entity_poly.entity_id
_entity_poly.type
_entity_poly.pdbx_seq_one_letter_code
_entity_poly.pdbx_strand_id
1 'polypeptide(L)'
;MHVAKCGLETLALDRVFWLASPQNPLKPKQPSYDSRVATVEALGLPAQMEVSHMERDFGTQYTIDLITRAQDAHPKTRFVFMMGADNFAQLPRWKNWEQIVARVPIAVVNRAGDGLAPHLAKMMERLEDCRLPEERAHILKIIPAPVWTFLTPPLNSLSSSAIRKAMAKRKTI
;
A
#
# COMPACT_ATOMS: atom_id res chain seq x y z
N MET A 1 -7.71 6.39 3.22
CA MET A 1 -7.79 6.68 4.68
C MET A 1 -7.86 5.41 5.53
N HIS A 2 -8.86 4.53 5.35
CA HIS A 2 -9.05 3.33 6.20
C HIS A 2 -7.79 2.43 6.32
N VAL A 3 -7.19 2.04 5.19
CA VAL A 3 -5.96 1.23 5.17
C VAL A 3 -4.81 1.88 5.96
N ALA A 4 -4.61 3.18 5.78
CA ALA A 4 -3.54 3.90 6.45
C ALA A 4 -3.76 4.02 7.96
N LYS A 5 -5.01 4.24 8.40
CA LYS A 5 -5.36 4.24 9.83
C LYS A 5 -5.15 2.86 10.45
N CYS A 6 -5.65 1.81 9.80
CA CYS A 6 -5.42 0.44 10.24
C CYS A 6 -3.92 0.15 10.41
N GLY A 7 -3.10 0.57 9.45
CA GLY A 7 -1.65 0.40 9.55
C GLY A 7 -1.04 1.13 10.73
N LEU A 8 -1.36 2.40 10.95
CA LEU A 8 -0.87 3.15 12.11
C LEU A 8 -1.18 2.45 13.43
N GLU A 9 -2.43 2.04 13.61
CA GLU A 9 -2.91 1.45 14.86
C GLU A 9 -2.40 0.03 15.05
N THR A 10 -2.61 -0.85 14.07
CA THR A 10 -2.31 -2.29 14.19
C THR A 10 -0.80 -2.58 14.17
N LEU A 11 -0.03 -1.84 13.35
CA LEU A 11 1.42 -2.02 13.24
C LEU A 11 2.20 -1.11 14.19
N ALA A 12 1.52 -0.25 14.95
CA ALA A 12 2.12 0.74 15.84
C ALA A 12 3.20 1.60 15.11
N LEU A 13 2.88 2.08 13.90
CA LEU A 13 3.79 2.89 13.09
C LEU A 13 3.85 4.32 13.61
N ASP A 14 5.01 4.95 13.50
CA ASP A 14 5.19 6.37 13.86
C ASP A 14 4.60 7.29 12.80
N ARG A 15 4.72 6.91 11.52
CA ARG A 15 4.22 7.68 10.37
C ARG A 15 3.76 6.77 9.23
N VAL A 16 2.85 7.27 8.41
CA VAL A 16 2.43 6.66 7.13
C VAL A 16 2.59 7.65 5.99
N PHE A 17 3.31 7.23 4.96
CA PHE A 17 3.52 7.98 3.74
C PHE A 17 2.59 7.47 2.64
N TRP A 18 1.77 8.35 2.09
CA TRP A 18 0.95 8.06 0.93
C TRP A 18 1.78 8.25 -0.34
N LEU A 19 2.15 7.15 -0.96
CA LEU A 19 2.92 7.19 -2.19
C LEU A 19 2.05 7.63 -3.36
N ALA A 20 2.33 8.82 -3.87
CA ALA A 20 1.72 9.34 -5.10
C ALA A 20 2.59 8.94 -6.29
N SER A 21 2.28 7.82 -6.95
CA SER A 21 3.03 7.38 -8.13
C SER A 21 2.81 8.31 -9.32
N PRO A 22 3.86 8.78 -10.02
CA PRO A 22 3.72 9.59 -11.24
C PRO A 22 2.84 8.91 -12.29
N GLN A 23 3.12 7.64 -12.59
CA GLN A 23 2.31 6.80 -13.48
C GLN A 23 2.50 5.33 -13.10
N ASN A 24 1.41 4.63 -12.79
CA ASN A 24 1.47 3.19 -12.59
C ASN A 24 1.52 2.47 -13.94
N PRO A 25 2.60 1.73 -14.29
CA PRO A 25 2.75 1.06 -15.58
C PRO A 25 1.65 0.05 -15.90
N LEU A 26 0.98 -0.48 -14.87
CA LEU A 26 -0.07 -1.50 -14.99
C LEU A 26 -1.48 -0.91 -15.13
N LYS A 27 -1.62 0.42 -15.10
CA LYS A 27 -2.93 1.09 -15.17
C LYS A 27 -3.07 1.92 -16.45
N PRO A 28 -4.30 2.01 -17.01
CA PRO A 28 -4.56 2.95 -18.09
C PRO A 28 -4.31 4.39 -17.62
N LYS A 29 -4.33 5.34 -18.57
CA LYS A 29 -4.10 6.77 -18.31
C LYS A 29 -4.91 7.24 -17.10
N GLN A 30 -4.22 7.76 -16.10
CA GLN A 30 -4.78 8.25 -14.84
C GLN A 30 -4.93 9.78 -14.89
N PRO A 31 -5.71 10.39 -13.97
CA PRO A 31 -5.67 11.83 -13.74
C PRO A 31 -4.25 12.31 -13.48
N SER A 32 -3.99 13.59 -13.71
CA SER A 32 -2.67 14.19 -13.48
C SER A 32 -2.14 13.88 -12.07
N TYR A 33 -0.83 13.85 -11.92
CA TYR A 33 -0.17 13.66 -10.63
C TYR A 33 -0.72 14.63 -9.58
N ASP A 34 -0.74 15.93 -9.90
CA ASP A 34 -1.18 16.98 -8.97
C ASP A 34 -2.65 16.81 -8.57
N SER A 35 -3.52 16.44 -9.51
CA SER A 35 -4.94 16.16 -9.20
C SER A 35 -5.11 15.00 -8.22
N ARG A 36 -4.25 13.97 -8.29
CA ARG A 36 -4.29 12.83 -7.39
C ARG A 36 -3.74 13.18 -6.01
N VAL A 37 -2.66 13.96 -5.96
CA VAL A 37 -2.10 14.51 -4.72
C VAL A 37 -3.15 15.36 -4.01
N ALA A 38 -3.73 16.35 -4.69
CA ALA A 38 -4.77 17.22 -4.14
C ALA A 38 -5.98 16.43 -3.61
N THR A 39 -6.35 15.32 -4.28
CA THR A 39 -7.41 14.44 -3.80
C THR A 39 -7.09 13.79 -2.46
N VAL A 40 -5.83 13.41 -2.23
CA VAL A 40 -5.39 12.81 -0.96
C VAL A 40 -5.29 13.87 0.12
N GLU A 41 -4.72 15.03 -0.17
CA GLU A 41 -4.58 16.16 0.77
C GLU A 41 -5.96 16.66 1.24
N ALA A 42 -6.94 16.73 0.33
CA ALA A 42 -8.33 17.10 0.66
C ALA A 42 -9.03 16.14 1.64
N LEU A 43 -8.44 14.97 1.95
CA LEU A 43 -8.98 14.05 2.96
C LEU A 43 -8.74 14.54 4.40
N GLY A 44 -7.97 15.60 4.61
CA GLY A 44 -7.59 16.08 5.94
C GLY A 44 -6.75 15.02 6.68
N LEU A 45 -5.53 14.80 6.23
CA LEU A 45 -4.66 13.76 6.80
C LEU A 45 -4.31 14.07 8.26
N PRO A 46 -4.35 13.07 9.18
CA PRO A 46 -3.80 13.21 10.52
C PRO A 46 -2.30 13.58 10.49
N ALA A 47 -1.80 14.15 11.57
CA ALA A 47 -0.39 14.58 11.67
C ALA A 47 0.66 13.48 11.42
N GLN A 48 0.28 12.20 11.66
CA GLN A 48 1.15 11.05 11.39
C GLN A 48 1.09 10.57 9.93
N MET A 49 0.29 11.22 9.07
CA MET A 49 0.14 10.84 7.67
C MET A 49 0.47 12.00 6.76
N GLU A 50 1.25 11.75 5.73
CA GLU A 50 1.60 12.77 4.73
C GLU A 50 1.67 12.17 3.31
N VAL A 51 1.50 13.01 2.31
CA VAL A 51 1.73 12.60 0.91
C VAL A 51 3.22 12.63 0.64
N SER A 52 3.74 11.51 0.15
CA SER A 52 5.15 11.42 -0.26
C SER A 52 5.29 11.63 -1.76
N HIS A 53 6.25 12.46 -2.12
CA HIS A 53 6.65 12.72 -3.50
C HIS A 53 7.91 11.93 -3.92
N MET A 54 8.39 11.00 -3.09
CA MET A 54 9.65 10.27 -3.30
C MET A 54 9.75 9.59 -4.67
N GLU A 55 8.67 9.00 -5.21
CA GLU A 55 8.72 8.40 -6.56
C GLU A 55 9.05 9.44 -7.64
N ARG A 56 8.46 10.64 -7.55
CA ARG A 56 8.75 11.75 -8.46
C ARG A 56 10.16 12.27 -8.25
N ASP A 57 10.54 12.52 -7.01
CA ASP A 57 11.83 13.11 -6.65
C ASP A 57 12.99 12.18 -6.98
N PHE A 58 12.78 10.88 -6.85
CA PHE A 58 13.74 9.85 -7.29
C PHE A 58 13.67 9.55 -8.80
N GLY A 59 12.70 10.08 -9.53
CA GLY A 59 12.53 9.82 -10.97
C GLY A 59 12.25 8.36 -11.27
N THR A 60 11.51 7.66 -10.41
CA THR A 60 11.16 6.25 -10.62
C THR A 60 9.66 6.03 -10.64
N GLN A 61 9.24 4.97 -11.30
CA GLN A 61 7.86 4.45 -11.31
C GLN A 61 7.79 3.00 -10.77
N TYR A 62 8.92 2.46 -10.33
CA TYR A 62 9.02 1.08 -9.86
C TYR A 62 9.22 1.04 -8.36
N THR A 63 8.39 0.27 -7.68
CA THR A 63 8.40 0.13 -6.22
C THR A 63 9.74 -0.36 -5.68
N ILE A 64 10.43 -1.27 -6.38
CA ILE A 64 11.74 -1.74 -5.95
C ILE A 64 12.78 -0.60 -5.91
N ASP A 65 12.79 0.26 -6.92
CA ASP A 65 13.72 1.39 -6.99
C ASP A 65 13.41 2.42 -5.88
N LEU A 66 12.11 2.67 -5.62
CA LEU A 66 11.66 3.53 -4.52
C LEU A 66 12.14 3.00 -3.16
N ILE A 67 11.87 1.72 -2.86
CA ILE A 67 12.24 1.10 -1.58
C ILE A 67 13.75 1.17 -1.37
N THR A 68 14.54 0.80 -2.40
CA THR A 68 15.99 0.84 -2.32
C THR A 68 16.49 2.25 -1.99
N ARG A 69 16.05 3.25 -2.75
CA ARG A 69 16.49 4.64 -2.53
C ARG A 69 15.99 5.22 -1.21
N ALA A 70 14.79 4.86 -0.77
CA ALA A 70 14.28 5.29 0.53
C ALA A 70 15.11 4.72 1.69
N GLN A 71 15.49 3.44 1.61
CA GLN A 71 16.36 2.80 2.60
C GLN A 71 17.77 3.42 2.62
N ASP A 72 18.33 3.71 1.45
CA ASP A 72 19.65 4.35 1.32
C ASP A 72 19.64 5.78 1.86
N ALA A 73 18.59 6.55 1.57
CA ALA A 73 18.44 7.92 2.07
C ALA A 73 18.14 8.00 3.58
N HIS A 74 17.52 6.95 4.14
CA HIS A 74 17.10 6.92 5.54
C HIS A 74 17.53 5.63 6.26
N PRO A 75 18.85 5.36 6.41
CA PRO A 75 19.37 4.07 6.89
C PRO A 75 19.00 3.76 8.35
N LYS A 76 18.54 4.74 9.11
CA LYS A 76 18.08 4.56 10.50
C LYS A 76 16.56 4.35 10.60
N THR A 77 15.82 4.43 9.49
CA THR A 77 14.37 4.27 9.46
C THR A 77 13.99 2.83 9.14
N ARG A 78 13.06 2.27 9.90
CA ARG A 78 12.48 0.96 9.62
C ARG A 78 11.23 1.17 8.78
N PHE A 79 11.26 0.68 7.56
CA PHE A 79 10.15 0.76 6.63
C PHE A 79 9.28 -0.50 6.69
N VAL A 80 7.97 -0.30 6.55
CA VAL A 80 6.99 -1.36 6.26
C VAL A 80 6.24 -0.94 4.99
N PHE A 81 6.24 -1.80 3.98
CA PHE A 81 5.49 -1.53 2.76
C PHE A 81 4.05 -2.01 2.90
N MET A 82 3.11 -1.07 2.89
CA MET A 82 1.69 -1.36 3.04
C MET A 82 0.98 -1.39 1.69
N MET A 83 0.18 -2.42 1.46
CA MET A 83 -0.61 -2.53 0.23
C MET A 83 -1.98 -3.17 0.48
N GLY A 84 -2.92 -2.95 -0.44
CA GLY A 84 -4.18 -3.70 -0.43
C GLY A 84 -3.99 -5.13 -0.96
N ALA A 85 -4.90 -6.02 -0.58
CA ALA A 85 -4.92 -7.41 -1.04
C ALA A 85 -4.98 -7.53 -2.58
N ASP A 86 -5.62 -6.57 -3.25
CA ASP A 86 -5.67 -6.46 -4.71
C ASP A 86 -4.29 -6.25 -5.35
N ASN A 87 -3.44 -5.45 -4.72
CA ASN A 87 -2.07 -5.22 -5.15
C ASN A 87 -1.18 -6.44 -4.82
N PHE A 88 -1.36 -7.06 -3.66
CA PHE A 88 -0.62 -8.25 -3.27
C PHE A 88 -0.89 -9.42 -4.23
N ALA A 89 -2.14 -9.63 -4.64
CA ALA A 89 -2.50 -10.63 -5.66
C ALA A 89 -1.83 -10.37 -7.02
N GLN A 90 -1.49 -9.11 -7.33
CA GLN A 90 -0.83 -8.70 -8.58
C GLN A 90 0.68 -8.50 -8.42
N LEU A 91 1.23 -8.67 -7.23
CA LEU A 91 2.65 -8.44 -6.94
C LEU A 91 3.60 -9.17 -7.90
N PRO A 92 3.34 -10.43 -8.34
CA PRO A 92 4.19 -11.12 -9.32
C PRO A 92 4.34 -10.43 -10.67
N ARG A 93 3.50 -9.44 -10.98
CA ARG A 93 3.59 -8.64 -12.20
C ARG A 93 4.46 -7.40 -12.04
N TRP A 94 4.94 -7.13 -10.82
CA TRP A 94 5.76 -5.96 -10.53
C TRP A 94 7.25 -6.26 -10.83
N LYS A 95 7.96 -5.24 -11.29
CA LYS A 95 9.41 -5.35 -11.56
C LYS A 95 10.14 -5.84 -10.31
N ASN A 96 10.88 -6.94 -10.44
CA ASN A 96 11.72 -7.52 -9.37
C ASN A 96 10.97 -7.71 -8.05
N TRP A 97 9.76 -8.20 -8.10
CA TRP A 97 8.87 -8.33 -6.93
C TRP A 97 9.48 -9.19 -5.80
N GLU A 98 10.27 -10.24 -6.14
CA GLU A 98 10.97 -11.04 -5.14
C GLU A 98 11.95 -10.18 -4.32
N GLN A 99 12.61 -9.21 -4.97
CA GLN A 99 13.49 -8.28 -4.27
C GLN A 99 12.72 -7.33 -3.35
N ILE A 100 11.48 -6.96 -3.71
CA ILE A 100 10.61 -6.18 -2.81
C ILE A 100 10.37 -6.98 -1.52
N VAL A 101 9.95 -8.25 -1.65
CA VAL A 101 9.69 -9.13 -0.51
C VAL A 101 10.95 -9.35 0.35
N ALA A 102 12.10 -9.47 -0.29
CA ALA A 102 13.37 -9.68 0.41
C ALA A 102 13.91 -8.42 1.12
N ARG A 103 13.45 -7.22 0.75
CA ARG A 103 14.00 -5.96 1.25
C ARG A 103 13.20 -5.28 2.35
N VAL A 104 11.89 -5.46 2.35
CA VAL A 104 11.01 -4.71 3.25
C VAL A 104 9.89 -5.59 3.79
N PRO A 105 9.58 -5.53 5.10
CA PRO A 105 8.39 -6.15 5.65
C PRO A 105 7.13 -5.64 4.94
N ILE A 106 6.17 -6.54 4.66
CA ILE A 106 4.96 -6.20 3.91
C ILE A 106 3.73 -6.36 4.79
N ALA A 107 2.89 -5.32 4.86
CA ALA A 107 1.57 -5.39 5.46
C ALA A 107 0.50 -5.37 4.37
N VAL A 108 -0.25 -6.46 4.25
CA VAL A 108 -1.36 -6.60 3.31
C VAL A 108 -2.66 -6.32 4.02
N VAL A 109 -3.39 -5.31 3.58
CA VAL A 109 -4.67 -4.93 4.20
C VAL A 109 -5.81 -5.45 3.35
N ASN A 110 -6.71 -6.23 3.96
CA ASN A 110 -7.91 -6.70 3.30
C ASN A 110 -8.79 -5.52 2.89
N ARG A 111 -9.26 -5.56 1.66
CA ARG A 111 -10.29 -4.65 1.16
C ARG A 111 -11.42 -5.50 0.61
N ALA A 112 -12.65 -5.11 0.92
CA ALA A 112 -13.80 -5.73 0.25
C ALA A 112 -13.67 -5.56 -1.26
N GLY A 113 -13.58 -6.65 -1.99
CA GLY A 113 -13.48 -6.64 -3.47
C GLY A 113 -13.51 -8.06 -4.00
N ASP A 114 -14.48 -8.31 -4.88
CA ASP A 114 -14.69 -9.61 -5.51
C ASP A 114 -13.70 -9.83 -6.68
N GLY A 115 -13.33 -11.07 -6.94
CA GLY A 115 -12.69 -11.50 -8.18
C GLY A 115 -11.18 -11.78 -8.13
N LEU A 116 -10.47 -11.43 -7.05
CA LEU A 116 -9.01 -11.68 -6.93
C LEU A 116 -8.66 -12.85 -5.99
N ALA A 117 -9.66 -13.49 -5.39
CA ALA A 117 -9.45 -14.53 -4.39
C ALA A 117 -8.48 -15.66 -4.82
N PRO A 118 -8.54 -16.22 -6.05
CA PRO A 118 -7.60 -17.28 -6.47
C PRO A 118 -6.15 -16.79 -6.56
N HIS A 119 -5.93 -15.58 -7.08
CA HIS A 119 -4.58 -15.00 -7.20
C HIS A 119 -4.03 -14.62 -5.84
N LEU A 120 -4.89 -14.12 -4.94
CA LEU A 120 -4.54 -13.83 -3.56
C LEU A 120 -4.13 -15.09 -2.82
N ALA A 121 -4.93 -16.16 -2.90
CA ALA A 121 -4.64 -17.45 -2.28
C ALA A 121 -3.28 -18.00 -2.74
N LYS A 122 -3.01 -17.97 -4.04
CA LYS A 122 -1.73 -18.41 -4.62
C LYS A 122 -0.53 -17.59 -4.09
N MET A 123 -0.71 -16.29 -3.90
CA MET A 123 0.36 -15.46 -3.33
C MET A 123 0.58 -15.75 -1.85
N MET A 124 -0.50 -15.95 -1.09
CA MET A 124 -0.42 -16.33 0.33
C MET A 124 0.31 -17.66 0.51
N GLU A 125 -0.05 -18.68 -0.29
CA GLU A 125 0.62 -19.97 -0.31
C GLU A 125 2.11 -19.84 -0.66
N ARG A 126 2.47 -19.06 -1.68
CA ARG A 126 3.86 -18.85 -2.11
C ARG A 126 4.76 -18.22 -1.06
N LEU A 127 4.19 -17.43 -0.17
CA LEU A 127 4.91 -16.70 0.88
C LEU A 127 4.55 -17.19 2.29
N GLU A 128 3.96 -18.39 2.41
CA GLU A 128 3.48 -18.90 3.71
C GLU A 128 4.62 -19.02 4.74
N ASP A 129 5.80 -19.44 4.33
CA ASP A 129 6.96 -19.63 5.21
C ASP A 129 7.45 -18.35 5.90
N CYS A 130 7.13 -17.18 5.33
CA CYS A 130 7.50 -15.89 5.91
C CYS A 130 6.27 -15.09 6.41
N ARG A 131 5.15 -15.76 6.64
CA ARG A 131 3.93 -15.13 7.15
C ARG A 131 3.96 -14.95 8.66
N LEU A 132 3.74 -13.70 9.08
CA LEU A 132 3.51 -13.36 10.48
C LEU A 132 2.00 -13.36 10.77
N PRO A 133 1.51 -14.08 11.80
CA PRO A 133 0.12 -14.05 12.21
C PRO A 133 -0.37 -12.61 12.54
N GLU A 134 -1.65 -12.31 12.25
CA GLU A 134 -2.22 -10.97 12.44
C GLU A 134 -2.12 -10.48 13.89
N GLU A 135 -2.26 -11.38 14.85
CA GLU A 135 -2.18 -11.09 16.28
C GLU A 135 -0.80 -10.54 16.69
N ARG A 136 0.21 -10.84 15.89
CA ARG A 136 1.59 -10.38 16.08
C ARG A 136 1.98 -9.22 15.16
N ALA A 137 1.03 -8.63 14.44
CA ALA A 137 1.32 -7.60 13.43
C ALA A 137 2.08 -6.38 14.00
N HIS A 138 1.89 -6.05 15.28
CA HIS A 138 2.57 -4.93 15.94
C HIS A 138 4.10 -5.04 15.97
N ILE A 139 4.66 -6.26 15.85
CA ILE A 139 6.11 -6.47 15.78
C ILE A 139 6.64 -6.50 14.35
N LEU A 140 5.80 -6.42 13.31
CA LEU A 140 6.24 -6.48 11.91
C LEU A 140 7.36 -5.46 11.62
N LYS A 141 7.23 -4.25 12.15
CA LYS A 141 8.20 -3.15 11.95
C LYS A 141 9.61 -3.41 12.48
N ILE A 142 9.78 -4.41 13.35
CA ILE A 142 11.08 -4.75 13.93
C ILE A 142 11.67 -6.09 13.44
N ILE A 143 10.87 -6.86 12.70
CA ILE A 143 11.34 -8.12 12.09
C ILE A 143 11.98 -7.80 10.74
N PRO A 144 13.19 -8.31 10.46
CA PRO A 144 13.80 -8.13 9.15
C PRO A 144 13.00 -8.87 8.07
N ALA A 145 13.01 -8.31 6.84
CA ALA A 145 12.49 -9.02 5.66
C ALA A 145 13.35 -10.29 5.37
N PRO A 146 12.76 -11.33 4.75
CA PRO A 146 11.38 -11.41 4.26
C PRO A 146 10.39 -11.74 5.37
N VAL A 147 9.37 -10.93 5.54
CA VAL A 147 8.24 -11.17 6.43
C VAL A 147 7.01 -10.40 5.92
N TRP A 148 5.83 -10.98 6.07
CA TRP A 148 4.59 -10.28 5.73
C TRP A 148 3.45 -10.68 6.66
N THR A 149 2.44 -9.82 6.76
CA THR A 149 1.22 -10.09 7.53
C THR A 149 -0.02 -9.69 6.74
N PHE A 150 -1.14 -10.34 7.03
CA PHE A 150 -2.44 -10.05 6.44
C PHE A 150 -3.34 -9.46 7.51
N LEU A 151 -3.80 -8.23 7.30
CA LEU A 151 -4.66 -7.49 8.23
C LEU A 151 -6.10 -7.52 7.75
N THR A 152 -7.01 -7.88 8.64
CA THR A 152 -8.47 -7.99 8.40
C THR A 152 -9.24 -6.92 9.19
N PRO A 153 -9.05 -5.63 8.89
CA PRO A 153 -9.79 -4.58 9.59
C PRO A 153 -11.28 -4.72 9.31
N PRO A 154 -12.16 -4.20 10.20
CA PRO A 154 -13.58 -4.13 9.93
C PRO A 154 -13.85 -3.55 8.56
N LEU A 155 -14.66 -4.22 7.75
CA LEU A 155 -14.94 -3.82 6.38
C LEU A 155 -15.60 -2.45 6.35
N ASN A 156 -14.95 -1.49 5.70
CA ASN A 156 -15.56 -0.21 5.40
C ASN A 156 -16.28 -0.32 4.05
N SER A 157 -17.59 -0.11 4.02
CA SER A 157 -18.45 -0.21 2.84
C SER A 157 -18.10 0.82 1.72
N LEU A 158 -17.21 1.78 2.00
CA LEU A 158 -16.75 2.79 1.05
C LEU A 158 -15.63 2.25 0.16
N SER A 159 -15.98 1.51 -0.89
CA SER A 159 -15.03 1.19 -1.95
C SER A 159 -14.79 2.41 -2.86
N SER A 160 -13.59 2.53 -3.45
CA SER A 160 -13.28 3.60 -4.42
C SER A 160 -14.25 3.61 -5.61
N SER A 161 -14.85 2.46 -5.94
CA SER A 161 -15.88 2.33 -6.97
C SER A 161 -17.24 2.86 -6.51
N ALA A 162 -17.61 2.67 -5.23
CA ALA A 162 -18.83 3.23 -4.64
C ALA A 162 -18.73 4.76 -4.54
N ILE A 163 -17.58 5.28 -4.14
CA ILE A 163 -17.33 6.73 -4.08
C ILE A 163 -17.41 7.34 -5.48
N ARG A 164 -16.80 6.72 -6.50
CA ARG A 164 -16.89 7.21 -7.89
C ARG A 164 -18.31 7.17 -8.44
N LYS A 165 -19.09 6.11 -8.15
CA LYS A 165 -20.51 6.04 -8.52
C LYS A 165 -21.35 7.13 -7.82
N ALA A 166 -21.09 7.40 -6.54
CA ALA A 166 -21.79 8.45 -5.79
C ALA A 166 -21.45 9.86 -6.31
N MET A 167 -20.18 10.11 -6.65
CA MET A 167 -19.73 11.37 -7.25
C MET A 167 -20.29 11.59 -8.68
N ALA A 168 -20.37 10.53 -9.49
CA ALA A 168 -20.97 10.61 -10.82
C ALA A 168 -22.46 10.97 -10.76
N LYS A 169 -23.22 10.38 -9.82
CA LYS A 169 -24.63 10.73 -9.59
C LYS A 169 -24.86 12.17 -9.14
N ARG A 170 -23.91 12.79 -8.42
CA ARG A 170 -24.01 14.20 -7.99
C ARG A 170 -23.71 15.22 -9.09
N LYS A 171 -23.07 14.82 -10.19
CA LYS A 171 -22.79 15.68 -11.35
C LYS A 171 -23.90 15.68 -12.40
N THR A 172 -24.94 14.86 -12.23
CA THR A 172 -26.05 14.70 -13.19
C THR A 172 -27.36 15.34 -12.66
N ILE A 173 -27.29 16.09 -11.55
CA ILE A 173 -28.33 16.95 -11.01
C ILE A 173 -27.83 18.40 -11.08
#